data_84fe9fb3776879ff6392397ff772aa5a
#
_entry.id   84fe9fb3776879ff6392397ff772aa5a
#
_cell.length_a   1.000
_cell.length_b   1.000
_cell.length_c   1.000
_cell.angle_alpha   90.00
_cell.angle_beta   90.00
_cell.angle_gamma   90.00
#
_symmetry.space_group_name_H-M   'P 1'
#
loop_
_entity.id
_entity.type
_entity.pdbx_description
1 polymer ?
#
loop_
_entity_poly.entity_id
_entity_poly.type
_entity_poly.pdbx_seq_one_letter_code
_entity_poly.pdbx_strand_id
1 'polypeptide(L)'
;MGYGIKIYHDATWNNKTVALVQIDGTIMSSNVADFVRDIKLVPNDHIVVELRSTGGDIDAAFTIRAALLSTHKKITTICYGYTASAATIIAQAASGGARLMSQNALYLIHECTADMEDMTVDELEHTTQKLRNHNNTIADIYVRKGSFNADYYRKLMAENGGRGRWLDLKEAMEACLVDNIAPSYAPTETKKPSLKKRCEQALKIIFGL
;
A
#
# COMPACT_ATOMS: atom_id res chain seq x y z
N MET A 1 13.88 -7.40 12.93
CA MET A 1 13.57 -6.58 11.75
C MET A 1 12.39 -5.70 12.11
N GLY A 2 12.51 -4.37 11.98
CA GLY A 2 11.42 -3.46 12.40
C GLY A 2 10.28 -3.46 11.39
N TYR A 3 9.09 -3.76 11.83
CA TYR A 3 7.85 -3.55 11.11
C TYR A 3 7.64 -2.04 10.87
N GLY A 4 7.06 -1.66 9.72
CA GLY A 4 6.71 -0.28 9.44
C GLY A 4 6.96 0.16 8.00
N ILE A 5 6.94 1.48 7.79
CA ILE A 5 7.19 2.10 6.49
C ILE A 5 8.63 2.60 6.44
N LYS A 6 9.37 2.25 5.38
CA LYS A 6 10.74 2.72 5.14
C LYS A 6 10.87 3.27 3.73
N ILE A 7 11.63 4.35 3.57
CA ILE A 7 11.90 4.97 2.27
C ILE A 7 13.40 4.96 2.02
N TYR A 8 13.80 4.49 0.84
CA TYR A 8 15.18 4.45 0.35
C TYR A 8 15.27 5.22 -0.96
N HIS A 9 16.23 6.11 -1.11
CA HIS A 9 16.33 6.99 -2.29
C HIS A 9 17.22 6.47 -3.40
N ASP A 10 18.09 5.48 -3.12
CA ASP A 10 19.12 4.97 -4.04
C ASP A 10 18.91 3.48 -4.36
N ALA A 11 17.67 3.02 -4.41
CA ALA A 11 17.35 1.64 -4.77
C ALA A 11 17.47 1.45 -6.30
N THR A 12 17.74 0.23 -6.73
CA THR A 12 17.80 -0.12 -8.15
C THR A 12 16.62 -0.99 -8.55
N TRP A 13 15.90 -0.58 -9.58
CA TRP A 13 14.79 -1.31 -10.19
C TRP A 13 14.93 -1.30 -11.71
N ASN A 14 15.01 -2.47 -12.34
CA ASN A 14 15.21 -2.59 -13.79
C ASN A 14 16.38 -1.71 -14.32
N ASN A 15 17.52 -1.76 -13.65
CA ASN A 15 18.75 -0.98 -13.96
C ASN A 15 18.56 0.55 -13.86
N LYS A 16 17.54 1.04 -13.17
CA LYS A 16 17.32 2.48 -12.92
C LYS A 16 17.30 2.76 -11.44
N THR A 17 17.82 3.93 -11.07
CA THR A 17 17.72 4.43 -9.69
C THR A 17 16.28 4.88 -9.41
N VAL A 18 15.68 4.34 -8.35
CA VAL A 18 14.32 4.62 -7.94
C VAL A 18 14.27 4.93 -6.45
N ALA A 19 13.18 5.55 -6.00
CA ALA A 19 12.83 5.51 -4.59
C ALA A 19 12.12 4.20 -4.29
N LEU A 20 12.55 3.50 -3.26
CA LEU A 20 11.91 2.30 -2.76
C LEU A 20 11.17 2.62 -1.46
N VAL A 21 9.89 2.36 -1.45
CA VAL A 21 9.04 2.38 -0.25
C VAL A 21 8.75 0.93 0.14
N GLN A 22 9.14 0.53 1.34
CA GLN A 22 8.80 -0.78 1.89
C GLN A 22 7.74 -0.61 2.98
N ILE A 23 6.61 -1.29 2.83
CA ILE A 23 5.53 -1.37 3.81
C ILE A 23 5.45 -2.82 4.28
N ASP A 24 5.92 -3.07 5.50
CA ASP A 24 5.99 -4.39 6.09
C ASP A 24 5.23 -4.43 7.43
N GLY A 25 4.33 -5.40 7.58
CA GLY A 25 3.52 -5.57 8.78
C GLY A 25 2.23 -4.75 8.77
N THR A 26 1.80 -4.30 9.95
CA THR A 26 0.51 -3.59 10.12
C THR A 26 0.63 -2.11 9.76
N ILE A 27 -0.34 -1.60 9.03
CA ILE A 27 -0.49 -0.17 8.73
C ILE A 27 -1.06 0.53 9.96
N MET A 28 -0.34 1.53 10.47
CA MET A 28 -0.71 2.28 11.67
C MET A 28 -0.71 3.78 11.39
N SER A 29 -1.68 4.50 11.97
CA SER A 29 -1.79 5.96 11.84
C SER A 29 -0.55 6.71 12.38
N SER A 30 0.16 6.15 13.35
CA SER A 30 1.35 6.76 13.94
C SER A 30 2.50 7.03 12.95
N ASN A 31 2.55 6.30 11.83
CA ASN A 31 3.64 6.40 10.85
C ASN A 31 3.27 7.28 9.63
N VAL A 32 2.02 7.74 9.54
CA VAL A 32 1.51 8.40 8.34
C VAL A 32 2.06 9.80 8.15
N ALA A 33 2.16 10.59 9.23
CA ALA A 33 2.61 11.98 9.15
C ALA A 33 4.06 12.08 8.62
N ASP A 34 4.94 11.22 9.13
CA ASP A 34 6.33 11.14 8.67
C ASP A 34 6.39 10.67 7.22
N PHE A 35 5.63 9.64 6.86
CA PHE A 35 5.55 9.17 5.49
C PHE A 35 5.11 10.28 4.51
N VAL A 36 4.03 11.00 4.83
CA VAL A 36 3.49 12.10 3.99
C VAL A 36 4.51 13.22 3.80
N ARG A 37 5.27 13.55 4.84
CA ARG A 37 6.37 14.53 4.74
C ARG A 37 7.48 14.00 3.83
N ASP A 38 7.96 12.80 4.07
CA ASP A 38 9.16 12.26 3.46
C ASP A 38 8.96 11.86 1.99
N ILE A 39 7.77 11.35 1.62
CA ILE A 39 7.47 10.97 0.24
C ILE A 39 7.46 12.16 -0.72
N LYS A 40 7.10 13.36 -0.24
CA LYS A 40 7.13 14.59 -1.02
C LYS A 40 8.56 15.05 -1.34
N LEU A 41 9.52 14.68 -0.50
CA LEU A 41 10.94 15.05 -0.64
C LEU A 41 11.74 14.07 -1.51
N VAL A 42 11.13 12.98 -1.94
CA VAL A 42 11.77 11.97 -2.80
C VAL A 42 12.22 12.62 -4.12
N PRO A 43 13.51 12.59 -4.49
CA PRO A 43 14.00 13.24 -5.71
C PRO A 43 13.73 12.40 -6.98
N ASN A 44 13.49 11.11 -6.84
CA ASN A 44 13.36 10.17 -7.96
C ASN A 44 12.04 10.35 -8.72
N ASP A 45 12.04 10.22 -10.05
CA ASP A 45 10.83 10.27 -10.88
C ASP A 45 10.01 8.98 -10.84
N HIS A 46 10.58 7.92 -10.25
CA HIS A 46 9.92 6.63 -10.12
C HIS A 46 9.99 6.14 -8.67
N ILE A 47 8.84 5.80 -8.13
CA ILE A 47 8.66 5.21 -6.80
C ILE A 47 8.23 3.76 -6.97
N VAL A 48 8.94 2.83 -6.35
CA VAL A 48 8.56 1.42 -6.22
C VAL A 48 8.07 1.19 -4.80
N VAL A 49 6.87 0.66 -4.65
CA VAL A 49 6.26 0.36 -3.35
C VAL A 49 6.17 -1.14 -3.18
N GLU A 50 6.95 -1.70 -2.28
CA GLU A 50 6.89 -3.10 -1.88
C GLU A 50 5.94 -3.28 -0.71
N LEU A 51 4.99 -4.20 -0.84
CA LEU A 51 3.93 -4.46 0.12
C LEU A 51 4.01 -5.89 0.62
N ARG A 52 4.12 -6.06 1.93
CA ARG A 52 3.93 -7.30 2.66
C ARG A 52 3.18 -7.00 3.95
N SER A 53 1.87 -6.89 3.87
CA SER A 53 1.06 -6.34 4.97
C SER A 53 -0.29 -7.04 5.09
N THR A 54 -0.71 -7.26 6.31
CA THR A 54 -2.06 -7.72 6.66
C THR A 54 -3.11 -6.60 6.61
N GLY A 55 -2.69 -5.36 6.33
CA GLY A 55 -3.53 -4.18 6.42
C GLY A 55 -3.44 -3.51 7.79
N GLY A 56 -4.52 -2.95 8.26
CA GLY A 56 -4.63 -2.18 9.50
C GLY A 56 -5.52 -0.97 9.33
N ASP A 57 -5.08 0.19 9.78
CA ASP A 57 -5.84 1.44 9.74
C ASP A 57 -6.18 1.87 8.31
N ILE A 58 -7.48 1.98 8.02
CA ILE A 58 -8.02 2.30 6.70
C ILE A 58 -7.77 3.77 6.35
N ASP A 59 -7.96 4.68 7.31
CA ASP A 59 -7.77 6.12 7.11
C ASP A 59 -6.29 6.41 6.85
N ALA A 60 -5.38 5.68 7.52
CA ALA A 60 -3.94 5.69 7.24
C ALA A 60 -3.64 5.22 5.81
N ALA A 61 -4.25 4.13 5.36
CA ALA A 61 -4.04 3.62 4.00
C ALA A 61 -4.55 4.58 2.92
N PHE A 62 -5.71 5.21 3.11
CA PHE A 62 -6.19 6.27 2.22
C PHE A 62 -5.20 7.43 2.15
N THR A 63 -4.68 7.86 3.30
CA THR A 63 -3.71 8.98 3.38
C THR A 63 -2.40 8.63 2.68
N ILE A 64 -1.85 7.42 2.89
CA ILE A 64 -0.65 6.94 2.22
C ILE A 64 -0.87 6.89 0.70
N ARG A 65 -2.01 6.33 0.25
CA ARG A 65 -2.35 6.29 -1.18
C ARG A 65 -2.46 7.68 -1.77
N ALA A 66 -3.15 8.61 -1.12
CA ALA A 66 -3.29 9.99 -1.57
C ALA A 66 -1.93 10.72 -1.64
N ALA A 67 -1.06 10.52 -0.65
CA ALA A 67 0.30 11.07 -0.64
C ALA A 67 1.13 10.56 -1.82
N LEU A 68 1.10 9.25 -2.11
CA LEU A 68 1.76 8.67 -3.27
C LEU A 68 1.27 9.30 -4.57
N LEU A 69 -0.04 9.37 -4.78
CA LEU A 69 -0.64 9.94 -5.99
C LEU A 69 -0.33 11.43 -6.14
N SER A 70 -0.26 12.19 -5.04
CA SER A 70 0.06 13.62 -5.07
C SER A 70 1.50 13.94 -5.51
N THR A 71 2.37 12.94 -5.54
CA THR A 71 3.74 13.13 -6.08
C THR A 71 3.77 13.32 -7.59
N HIS A 72 2.71 12.93 -8.30
CA HIS A 72 2.63 12.89 -9.77
C HIS A 72 3.75 12.10 -10.45
N LYS A 73 4.43 11.22 -9.69
CA LYS A 73 5.54 10.39 -10.17
C LYS A 73 5.02 9.07 -10.71
N LYS A 74 5.88 8.36 -11.46
CA LYS A 74 5.59 6.98 -11.82
C LYS A 74 5.60 6.12 -10.56
N ILE A 75 4.56 5.31 -10.34
CA ILE A 75 4.45 4.42 -9.19
C ILE A 75 4.32 2.98 -9.70
N THR A 76 5.16 2.10 -9.18
CA THR A 76 5.01 0.65 -9.31
C THR A 76 4.74 0.07 -7.93
N THR A 77 3.69 -0.72 -7.78
CA THR A 77 3.42 -1.46 -6.54
C THR A 77 3.73 -2.93 -6.74
N ILE A 78 4.32 -3.57 -5.74
CA ILE A 78 4.71 -4.98 -5.77
C ILE A 78 4.19 -5.66 -4.51
N CYS A 79 3.29 -6.62 -4.68
CA CYS A 79 2.74 -7.42 -3.61
C CYS A 79 3.57 -8.68 -3.42
N TYR A 80 4.22 -8.80 -2.27
CA TYR A 80 5.01 -9.98 -1.89
C TYR A 80 4.36 -10.72 -0.72
N GLY A 81 4.44 -12.06 -0.73
CA GLY A 81 3.94 -12.92 0.34
C GLY A 81 2.42 -12.76 0.55
N TYR A 82 1.99 -11.71 1.19
CA TYR A 82 0.58 -11.37 1.36
C TYR A 82 0.36 -9.85 1.34
N THR A 83 -0.73 -9.44 0.69
CA THR A 83 -1.21 -8.05 0.69
C THR A 83 -2.70 -8.07 0.96
N ALA A 84 -3.11 -7.63 2.15
CA ALA A 84 -4.47 -7.82 2.61
C ALA A 84 -5.10 -6.54 3.15
N SER A 85 -6.46 -6.46 3.05
CA SER A 85 -7.21 -5.40 3.72
C SER A 85 -6.76 -4.00 3.28
N ALA A 86 -6.52 -3.09 4.23
CA ALA A 86 -6.07 -1.72 3.97
C ALA A 86 -4.80 -1.63 3.08
N ALA A 87 -3.93 -2.65 3.07
CA ALA A 87 -2.75 -2.66 2.19
C ALA A 87 -3.12 -2.74 0.71
N THR A 88 -4.26 -3.33 0.37
CA THR A 88 -4.75 -3.41 -1.01
C THR A 88 -5.13 -2.04 -1.57
N ILE A 89 -5.56 -1.11 -0.71
CA ILE A 89 -5.84 0.29 -1.07
C ILE A 89 -4.55 0.97 -1.57
N ILE A 90 -3.44 0.75 -0.85
CA ILE A 90 -2.13 1.30 -1.22
C ILE A 90 -1.63 0.67 -2.52
N ALA A 91 -1.85 -0.64 -2.73
CA ALA A 91 -1.49 -1.32 -3.97
C ALA A 91 -2.13 -0.67 -5.21
N GLN A 92 -3.31 -0.07 -5.06
CA GLN A 92 -4.00 0.66 -6.12
C GLN A 92 -3.46 2.07 -6.37
N ALA A 93 -2.38 2.51 -5.73
CA ALA A 93 -1.71 3.76 -6.08
C ALA A 93 -0.84 3.64 -7.34
N ALA A 94 -0.58 2.44 -7.84
CA ALA A 94 0.27 2.21 -9.01
C ALA A 94 -0.24 2.92 -10.27
N SER A 95 0.71 3.37 -11.10
CA SER A 95 0.46 3.82 -12.47
C SER A 95 -0.12 2.69 -13.32
N GLY A 96 -0.77 3.02 -14.43
CA GLY A 96 -1.41 2.00 -15.28
C GLY A 96 -0.42 0.90 -15.70
N GLY A 97 -0.84 -0.36 -15.54
CA GLY A 97 -0.03 -1.54 -15.87
C GLY A 97 1.10 -1.86 -14.89
N ALA A 98 1.17 -1.18 -13.73
CA ALA A 98 2.29 -1.29 -12.81
C ALA A 98 1.93 -1.84 -11.41
N ARG A 99 0.77 -2.52 -11.29
CA ARG A 99 0.42 -3.30 -10.10
C ARG A 99 0.95 -4.72 -10.28
N LEU A 100 2.00 -5.06 -9.56
CA LEU A 100 2.69 -6.34 -9.69
C LEU A 100 2.44 -7.20 -8.45
N MET A 101 2.45 -8.52 -8.65
CA MET A 101 2.31 -9.48 -7.55
C MET A 101 3.25 -10.66 -7.79
N SER A 102 3.93 -11.13 -6.76
CA SER A 102 4.79 -12.30 -6.88
C SER A 102 3.95 -13.59 -7.03
N GLN A 103 4.52 -14.60 -7.70
CA GLN A 103 3.82 -15.81 -8.10
C GLN A 103 3.15 -16.55 -6.92
N ASN A 104 3.77 -16.53 -5.75
CA ASN A 104 3.29 -17.24 -4.57
C ASN A 104 2.68 -16.28 -3.52
N ALA A 105 2.39 -15.04 -3.88
CA ALA A 105 1.74 -14.10 -2.99
C ALA A 105 0.23 -14.34 -2.96
N LEU A 106 -0.39 -13.87 -1.88
CA LEU A 106 -1.84 -13.89 -1.68
C LEU A 106 -2.36 -12.45 -1.55
N TYR A 107 -3.54 -12.21 -2.11
CA TYR A 107 -4.19 -10.91 -2.09
C TYR A 107 -5.58 -11.05 -1.47
N LEU A 108 -5.93 -10.23 -0.47
CA LEU A 108 -7.23 -10.29 0.19
C LEU A 108 -7.94 -8.95 0.14
N ILE A 109 -9.12 -8.92 -0.46
CA ILE A 109 -10.09 -7.84 -0.29
C ILE A 109 -11.27 -8.34 0.52
N HIS A 110 -11.74 -7.52 1.45
CA HIS A 110 -12.84 -7.82 2.33
C HIS A 110 -13.52 -6.54 2.79
N GLU A 111 -14.71 -6.64 3.41
CA GLU A 111 -15.38 -5.51 4.01
C GLU A 111 -14.63 -4.96 5.22
N CYS A 112 -14.76 -3.66 5.44
CA CYS A 112 -14.20 -3.01 6.61
C CYS A 112 -14.78 -3.59 7.90
N THR A 113 -13.96 -3.72 8.91
CA THR A 113 -14.35 -4.14 10.25
C THR A 113 -14.01 -3.05 11.27
N ALA A 114 -14.77 -2.98 12.34
CA ALA A 114 -14.46 -2.18 13.52
C ALA A 114 -14.71 -3.03 14.78
N ASP A 115 -13.99 -2.70 15.82
CA ASP A 115 -14.30 -3.15 17.17
C ASP A 115 -15.46 -2.31 17.69
N MET A 116 -16.50 -2.96 18.21
CA MET A 116 -17.75 -2.33 18.61
C MET A 116 -18.11 -2.64 20.08
N GLU A 117 -17.10 -2.94 20.90
CA GLU A 117 -17.33 -3.15 22.33
C GLU A 117 -17.69 -1.81 23.01
N ASP A 118 -18.61 -1.87 23.98
CA ASP A 118 -19.06 -0.75 24.83
C ASP A 118 -19.57 0.50 24.07
N MET A 119 -20.14 0.32 22.88
CA MET A 119 -20.72 1.42 22.10
C MET A 119 -22.21 1.62 22.42
N THR A 120 -22.64 2.89 22.45
CA THR A 120 -24.05 3.27 22.46
C THR A 120 -24.72 2.95 21.11
N VAL A 121 -26.04 2.96 21.06
CA VAL A 121 -26.79 2.73 19.80
C VAL A 121 -26.39 3.76 18.74
N ASP A 122 -26.32 5.03 19.12
CA ASP A 122 -25.98 6.12 18.19
C ASP A 122 -24.54 5.96 17.63
N GLU A 123 -23.59 5.54 18.48
CA GLU A 123 -22.20 5.25 18.05
C GLU A 123 -22.13 4.04 17.12
N LEU A 124 -22.92 2.99 17.36
CA LEU A 124 -23.03 1.82 16.47
C LEU A 124 -23.60 2.21 15.12
N GLU A 125 -24.66 3.03 15.07
CA GLU A 125 -25.24 3.51 13.81
C GLU A 125 -24.24 4.36 13.03
N HIS A 126 -23.58 5.30 13.70
CA HIS A 126 -22.53 6.13 13.08
C HIS A 126 -21.37 5.31 12.54
N THR A 127 -20.86 4.36 13.33
CA THR A 127 -19.76 3.46 12.92
C THR A 127 -20.20 2.58 11.75
N THR A 128 -21.41 2.03 11.78
CA THR A 128 -21.96 1.24 10.67
C THR A 128 -22.02 2.07 9.39
N GLN A 129 -22.47 3.31 9.46
CA GLN A 129 -22.51 4.20 8.28
C GLN A 129 -21.09 4.52 7.77
N LYS A 130 -20.14 4.75 8.68
CA LYS A 130 -18.74 4.97 8.32
C LYS A 130 -18.16 3.75 7.58
N LEU A 131 -18.37 2.54 8.08
CA LEU A 131 -17.92 1.30 7.43
C LEU A 131 -18.52 1.12 6.04
N ARG A 132 -19.83 1.38 5.87
CA ARG A 132 -20.48 1.34 4.55
C ARG A 132 -19.85 2.34 3.57
N ASN A 133 -19.57 3.56 4.02
CA ASN A 133 -18.93 4.58 3.20
C ASN A 133 -17.51 4.15 2.80
N HIS A 134 -16.73 3.56 3.73
CA HIS A 134 -15.41 3.02 3.44
C HIS A 134 -15.49 1.88 2.42
N ASN A 135 -16.42 0.93 2.58
CA ASN A 135 -16.61 -0.17 1.62
C ASN A 135 -16.92 0.34 0.21
N ASN A 136 -17.76 1.37 0.09
CA ASN A 136 -18.05 2.00 -1.20
C ASN A 136 -16.80 2.66 -1.80
N THR A 137 -16.09 3.47 -1.00
CA THR A 137 -14.86 4.14 -1.44
C THR A 137 -13.80 3.14 -1.88
N ILE A 138 -13.63 2.03 -1.15
CA ILE A 138 -12.65 0.98 -1.48
C ILE A 138 -13.05 0.30 -2.79
N ALA A 139 -14.32 -0.04 -2.97
CA ALA A 139 -14.81 -0.63 -4.21
C ALA A 139 -14.57 0.30 -5.41
N ASP A 140 -14.80 1.61 -5.25
CA ASP A 140 -14.52 2.60 -6.29
C ASP A 140 -13.01 2.73 -6.60
N ILE A 141 -12.14 2.59 -5.61
CA ILE A 141 -10.69 2.57 -5.80
C ILE A 141 -10.24 1.37 -6.64
N TYR A 142 -10.90 0.23 -6.56
CA TYR A 142 -10.59 -0.93 -7.38
C TYR A 142 -11.04 -0.79 -8.84
N VAL A 143 -12.02 0.08 -9.13
CA VAL A 143 -12.46 0.33 -10.51
C VAL A 143 -11.37 1.05 -11.30
N ARG A 144 -10.96 0.44 -12.41
CA ARG A 144 -9.98 0.98 -13.36
C ARG A 144 -10.51 0.88 -14.77
N LYS A 145 -9.91 1.58 -15.72
CA LYS A 145 -10.24 1.45 -17.14
C LYS A 145 -10.08 0.00 -17.59
N GLY A 146 -11.15 -0.61 -18.06
CA GLY A 146 -11.19 -2.01 -18.50
C GLY A 146 -11.41 -3.02 -17.37
N SER A 147 -11.60 -2.58 -16.11
CA SER A 147 -11.95 -3.46 -15.00
C SER A 147 -13.48 -3.63 -14.85
N PHE A 148 -13.88 -4.36 -13.82
CA PHE A 148 -15.27 -4.48 -13.39
C PHE A 148 -15.77 -3.19 -12.74
N ASN A 149 -17.09 -3.08 -12.55
CA ASN A 149 -17.71 -1.98 -11.81
C ASN A 149 -17.58 -2.17 -10.28
N ALA A 150 -17.93 -1.13 -9.52
CA ALA A 150 -17.83 -1.16 -8.06
C ALA A 150 -18.72 -2.24 -7.41
N ASP A 151 -19.87 -2.59 -8.02
CA ASP A 151 -20.75 -3.65 -7.50
C ASP A 151 -20.09 -5.03 -7.52
N TYR A 152 -19.28 -5.31 -8.53
CA TYR A 152 -18.48 -6.52 -8.58
C TYR A 152 -17.54 -6.62 -7.38
N TYR A 153 -16.80 -5.54 -7.09
CA TYR A 153 -15.86 -5.53 -5.97
C TYR A 153 -16.56 -5.57 -4.62
N ARG A 154 -17.71 -4.88 -4.46
CA ARG A 154 -18.54 -5.00 -3.25
C ARG A 154 -18.98 -6.45 -3.00
N LYS A 155 -19.42 -7.17 -4.04
CA LYS A 155 -19.78 -8.58 -3.92
C LYS A 155 -18.60 -9.45 -3.52
N LEU A 156 -17.44 -9.24 -4.14
CA LEU A 156 -16.23 -9.98 -3.81
C LEU A 156 -15.76 -9.70 -2.37
N MET A 157 -15.84 -8.45 -1.90
CA MET A 157 -15.54 -8.09 -0.52
C MET A 157 -16.52 -8.70 0.48
N ALA A 158 -17.79 -8.84 0.11
CA ALA A 158 -18.85 -9.39 0.96
C ALA A 158 -18.86 -10.93 1.06
N GLU A 159 -18.05 -11.63 0.25
CA GLU A 159 -17.94 -13.09 0.34
C GLU A 159 -17.58 -13.54 1.76
N ASN A 160 -17.98 -14.74 2.14
CA ASN A 160 -17.74 -15.32 3.46
C ASN A 160 -18.20 -14.43 4.64
N GLY A 161 -19.35 -13.77 4.47
CA GLY A 161 -19.93 -12.90 5.50
C GLY A 161 -19.14 -11.62 5.72
N GLY A 162 -18.63 -11.02 4.64
CA GLY A 162 -17.84 -9.80 4.68
C GLY A 162 -16.35 -10.01 4.93
N ARG A 163 -15.91 -11.27 5.08
CA ARG A 163 -14.50 -11.60 5.29
C ARG A 163 -13.70 -11.71 4.00
N GLY A 164 -14.38 -11.62 2.84
CA GLY A 164 -13.80 -11.75 1.53
C GLY A 164 -13.16 -13.12 1.29
N ARG A 165 -12.21 -13.18 0.37
CA ARG A 165 -11.39 -14.37 0.19
C ARG A 165 -9.97 -14.02 -0.24
N TRP A 166 -9.07 -14.93 0.04
CA TRP A 166 -7.70 -14.86 -0.46
C TRP A 166 -7.67 -15.24 -1.94
N LEU A 167 -7.10 -14.35 -2.74
CA LEU A 167 -6.91 -14.53 -4.17
C LEU A 167 -5.45 -14.88 -4.44
N ASP A 168 -5.21 -15.87 -5.25
CA ASP A 168 -3.89 -16.12 -5.82
C ASP A 168 -3.58 -15.11 -6.94
N LEU A 169 -2.39 -15.20 -7.54
CA LEU A 169 -1.98 -14.28 -8.61
C LEU A 169 -2.96 -14.32 -9.79
N LYS A 170 -3.41 -15.50 -10.21
CA LYS A 170 -4.31 -15.66 -11.36
C LYS A 170 -5.66 -15.02 -11.06
N GLU A 171 -6.25 -15.33 -9.92
CA GLU A 171 -7.52 -14.76 -9.46
C GLU A 171 -7.46 -13.25 -9.30
N ALA A 172 -6.36 -12.71 -8.73
CA ALA A 172 -6.15 -11.26 -8.57
C ALA A 172 -6.02 -10.54 -9.93
N MET A 173 -5.39 -11.18 -10.92
CA MET A 173 -5.33 -10.67 -12.30
C MET A 173 -6.69 -10.75 -12.99
N GLU A 174 -7.42 -11.85 -12.86
CA GLU A 174 -8.78 -12.02 -13.40
C GLU A 174 -9.75 -10.99 -12.82
N ALA A 175 -9.60 -10.67 -11.52
CA ALA A 175 -10.35 -9.61 -10.86
C ALA A 175 -9.83 -8.18 -11.19
N CYS A 176 -8.86 -8.02 -12.08
CA CYS A 176 -8.25 -6.74 -12.45
C CYS A 176 -7.69 -5.94 -11.26
N LEU A 177 -7.31 -6.61 -10.16
CA LEU A 177 -6.66 -6.01 -8.99
C LEU A 177 -5.15 -5.91 -9.14
N VAL A 178 -4.58 -6.75 -10.00
CA VAL A 178 -3.15 -6.86 -10.33
C VAL A 178 -3.00 -6.85 -11.85
N ASP A 179 -1.94 -6.24 -12.35
CA ASP A 179 -1.70 -6.11 -13.80
C ASP A 179 -0.76 -7.19 -14.34
N ASN A 180 0.27 -7.56 -13.59
CA ASN A 180 1.32 -8.48 -14.04
C ASN A 180 1.99 -9.21 -12.88
N ILE A 181 2.71 -10.31 -13.26
CA ILE A 181 3.61 -11.00 -12.34
C ILE A 181 4.83 -10.12 -12.01
N ALA A 182 5.17 -10.05 -10.73
CA ALA A 182 6.43 -9.44 -10.32
C ALA A 182 7.62 -10.30 -10.77
N PRO A 183 8.77 -9.69 -11.12
CA PRO A 183 10.00 -10.45 -11.30
C PRO A 183 10.31 -11.23 -10.02
N SER A 184 11.01 -12.35 -10.17
CA SER A 184 11.46 -13.17 -9.01
C SER A 184 12.05 -12.24 -7.95
N TYR A 185 11.70 -12.45 -6.69
CA TYR A 185 12.18 -11.62 -5.59
C TYR A 185 13.72 -11.68 -5.56
N ALA A 186 14.35 -10.69 -6.18
CA ALA A 186 15.69 -10.28 -5.82
C ALA A 186 15.48 -9.07 -4.90
N PRO A 187 16.01 -9.08 -3.66
CA PRO A 187 15.93 -7.90 -2.82
C PRO A 187 16.46 -6.72 -3.63
N THR A 188 15.68 -5.66 -3.74
CA THR A 188 16.10 -4.44 -4.41
C THR A 188 17.43 -4.02 -3.77
N GLU A 189 18.54 -4.06 -4.50
CA GLU A 189 19.85 -3.72 -3.94
C GLU A 189 19.80 -2.27 -3.46
N THR A 190 19.74 -2.09 -2.15
CA THR A 190 19.91 -0.76 -1.55
C THR A 190 21.40 -0.56 -1.31
N LYS A 191 22.03 0.35 -2.06
CA LYS A 191 23.38 0.77 -1.74
C LYS A 191 23.38 1.40 -0.35
N LYS A 192 24.06 0.75 0.61
CA LYS A 192 24.30 1.41 1.90
C LYS A 192 24.98 2.75 1.61
N PRO A 193 24.46 3.87 2.14
CA PRO A 193 25.10 5.16 1.94
C PRO A 193 26.58 5.05 2.34
N SER A 194 27.49 5.58 1.51
CA SER A 194 28.92 5.53 1.80
C SER A 194 29.19 6.12 3.18
N LEU A 195 30.27 5.68 3.85
CA LEU A 195 30.63 6.17 5.18
C LEU A 195 30.67 7.71 5.20
N LYS A 196 31.11 8.33 4.11
CA LYS A 196 31.16 9.80 3.92
C LYS A 196 29.75 10.42 3.96
N LYS A 197 28.77 9.88 3.22
CA LYS A 197 27.37 10.37 3.24
C LYS A 197 26.72 10.16 4.62
N ARG A 198 27.03 9.06 5.32
CA ARG A 198 26.54 8.83 6.67
C ARG A 198 27.10 9.82 7.69
N CYS A 199 28.40 10.17 7.57
CA CYS A 199 29.04 11.20 8.38
C CYS A 199 28.47 12.60 8.08
N GLU A 200 28.23 12.95 6.82
CA GLU A 200 27.62 14.21 6.41
C GLU A 200 26.17 14.35 6.94
N GLN A 201 25.38 13.27 6.88
CA GLN A 201 24.03 13.27 7.47
C GLN A 201 24.07 13.38 8.99
N ALA A 202 24.99 12.68 9.65
CA ALA A 202 25.17 12.78 11.10
C ALA A 202 25.61 14.21 11.53
N LEU A 203 26.51 14.82 10.79
CA LEU A 203 26.95 16.20 11.04
C LEU A 203 25.83 17.21 10.82
N LYS A 204 24.96 17.03 9.82
CA LYS A 204 23.79 17.89 9.62
C LYS A 204 22.78 17.78 10.78
N ILE A 205 22.58 16.58 11.34
CA ILE A 205 21.72 16.38 12.49
C ILE A 205 22.31 16.99 13.77
N ILE A 206 23.63 16.88 13.97
CA ILE A 206 24.30 17.33 15.18
C ILE A 206 24.51 18.84 15.18
N PHE A 207 24.79 19.45 14.04
CA PHE A 207 25.21 20.86 13.93
C PHE A 207 24.19 21.76 13.22
N GLY A 208 23.05 21.23 12.77
CA GLY A 208 21.97 22.03 12.15
C GLY A 208 22.36 22.68 10.81
N LEU A 209 23.32 22.10 10.07
CA LEU A 209 23.87 22.61 8.81
C LEU A 209 23.07 22.06 7.61
#